data_7ddedabf17491a5de4223842c8949092
#
_entry.id   7ddedabf17491a5de4223842c8949092
#
_cell.length_a   1.000
_cell.length_b   1.000
_cell.length_c   1.000
_cell.angle_alpha   90.00
_cell.angle_beta   90.00
_cell.angle_gamma   90.00
#
_symmetry.space_group_name_H-M   'P 1'
#
loop_
_entity.id
_entity.type
_entity.pdbx_description
1 polymer ?
#
loop_
_entity_poly.entity_id
_entity_poly.type
_entity_poly.pdbx_seq_one_letter_code
_entity_poly.pdbx_strand_id
1 'polypeptide(L)'
;MRGLALAVAAVAAAALAGAVAPAKKPPAKKSAQTAAKKTSTARRKTPTRRRSVPRAPAVSPAKRAEAASAVQEQMSDAVELGIQNAAAMVPFYEMLHRLESRQEEGEPVRVLQFGDSHTASDDWAGELRARFQERFGDGGPGFTPAGRPFAGFRRYDSKGTMSRGWKAVGLLSKEGDGLYGIGGVGLEARKAGETLTLEAEGEVLEFFYLKQPGGGPLQLEDGETALETIETDGETGAGYYRKELAAGAHRLTARTLDGSPVRVFGWVLEKRKGMTWETLGVNGAQADVLLQQQAELLKGHIARRAPSLVVLAYGTNEARQTDWTAESYRETLGRVVGLIREAAPAASILIVGAPDQMVRTRRRLGQSQGLERILAAQREAALQYGCGFWNLRTAMGGRGSMKQWVQARMAQGDYVHFTGPGYRLLGDALYELLTGQYGVFQSVRRQLIGSNENGPSIKTH
;
A
#
# COMPACT_ATOMS: atom_id res chain seq x y z
N MET A 1 -9.89 -27.22 50.19
CA MET A 1 -11.29 -27.27 50.67
C MET A 1 -12.16 -26.84 49.51
N ARG A 2 -12.84 -27.79 48.99
CA ARG A 2 -14.29 -27.86 48.66
C ARG A 2 -14.77 -26.70 47.78
N GLY A 3 -15.28 -26.83 46.58
CA GLY A 3 -15.99 -27.91 45.91
C GLY A 3 -17.36 -27.41 45.47
N LEU A 4 -17.80 -27.90 44.35
CA LEU A 4 -19.13 -28.01 43.74
C LEU A 4 -19.16 -27.29 42.37
N ALA A 5 -19.16 -27.96 41.24
CA ALA A 5 -19.93 -29.06 40.66
C ALA A 5 -21.30 -28.64 40.09
N LEU A 6 -21.38 -28.80 38.74
CA LEU A 6 -22.48 -29.28 37.89
C LEU A 6 -23.88 -28.61 37.88
N ALA A 7 -24.35 -28.28 36.69
CA ALA A 7 -25.59 -28.84 36.16
C ALA A 7 -25.67 -28.74 34.63
N VAL A 8 -25.75 -29.90 34.02
CA VAL A 8 -26.13 -30.23 32.62
C VAL A 8 -27.66 -30.19 32.52
N ALA A 9 -28.21 -29.65 31.45
CA ALA A 9 -29.54 -30.01 31.00
C ALA A 9 -29.58 -30.08 29.47
N ALA A 10 -29.63 -31.33 28.99
CA ALA A 10 -30.03 -31.69 27.63
C ALA A 10 -31.57 -31.75 27.54
N VAL A 11 -32.13 -31.28 26.44
CA VAL A 11 -33.50 -31.65 26.02
C VAL A 11 -33.43 -32.09 24.56
N ALA A 12 -33.91 -33.32 24.38
CA ALA A 12 -33.95 -34.07 23.13
C ALA A 12 -35.21 -33.80 22.31
N ALA A 13 -35.05 -33.90 21.04
CA ALA A 13 -35.84 -34.36 19.89
C ALA A 13 -37.35 -34.63 20.02
N ALA A 14 -38.07 -34.27 18.98
CA ALA A 14 -39.09 -35.10 18.37
C ALA A 14 -39.22 -34.82 16.87
N ALA A 15 -39.06 -35.88 16.09
CA ALA A 15 -39.28 -35.90 14.65
C ALA A 15 -40.77 -36.03 14.35
N LEU A 16 -41.24 -35.44 13.27
CA LEU A 16 -42.49 -35.82 12.60
C LEU A 16 -42.25 -35.86 11.09
N ALA A 17 -42.27 -37.06 10.57
CA ALA A 17 -42.26 -37.37 9.17
C ALA A 17 -43.66 -37.13 8.58
N GLY A 18 -43.74 -36.41 7.48
CA GLY A 18 -44.92 -36.29 6.65
C GLY A 18 -44.56 -36.58 5.19
N ALA A 19 -44.95 -37.80 4.74
CA ALA A 19 -44.81 -38.21 3.36
C ALA A 19 -45.89 -37.58 2.48
N VAL A 20 -45.51 -36.99 1.34
CA VAL A 20 -46.41 -36.63 0.27
C VAL A 20 -45.92 -37.25 -1.05
N ALA A 21 -46.85 -37.98 -1.69
CA ALA A 21 -46.66 -38.76 -2.88
C ALA A 21 -46.45 -37.95 -4.18
N PRO A 22 -45.93 -38.55 -5.26
CA PRO A 22 -45.52 -37.82 -6.46
C PRO A 22 -46.69 -37.58 -7.43
N ALA A 23 -46.78 -36.36 -7.97
CA ALA A 23 -47.73 -35.97 -8.99
C ALA A 23 -47.28 -36.36 -10.40
N LYS A 24 -48.25 -36.86 -11.21
CA LYS A 24 -48.11 -37.38 -12.56
C LYS A 24 -47.75 -36.33 -13.62
N LYS A 25 -46.85 -36.72 -14.55
CA LYS A 25 -46.56 -36.03 -15.81
C LYS A 25 -47.74 -36.06 -16.78
N PRO A 26 -48.05 -34.95 -17.49
CA PRO A 26 -48.89 -35.01 -18.68
C PRO A 26 -48.07 -35.28 -19.97
N PRO A 27 -48.70 -35.75 -21.06
CA PRO A 27 -48.03 -36.39 -22.19
C PRO A 27 -47.47 -35.44 -23.24
N ALA A 28 -46.45 -35.90 -23.95
CA ALA A 28 -45.76 -35.21 -25.04
C ALA A 28 -46.63 -35.02 -26.27
N LYS A 29 -46.70 -33.79 -26.82
CA LYS A 29 -47.18 -33.53 -28.19
C LYS A 29 -46.00 -33.44 -29.12
N LYS A 30 -45.99 -34.31 -30.14
CA LYS A 30 -45.13 -34.23 -31.33
C LYS A 30 -45.59 -33.07 -32.19
N SER A 31 -44.67 -32.19 -32.62
CA SER A 31 -44.90 -31.35 -33.82
C SER A 31 -43.60 -31.06 -34.54
N ALA A 32 -43.58 -31.47 -35.75
CA ALA A 32 -42.89 -31.08 -36.97
C ALA A 32 -41.59 -30.27 -36.89
N GLN A 33 -40.56 -30.85 -37.49
CA GLN A 33 -39.33 -30.22 -37.93
C GLN A 33 -39.60 -29.19 -39.01
N THR A 34 -39.20 -27.95 -38.79
CA THR A 34 -38.91 -26.99 -39.85
C THR A 34 -37.48 -26.48 -39.64
N ALA A 35 -36.64 -26.76 -40.63
CA ALA A 35 -35.24 -26.38 -40.67
C ALA A 35 -35.11 -24.85 -40.81
N ALA A 36 -34.67 -24.15 -39.74
CA ALA A 36 -34.30 -22.75 -39.81
C ALA A 36 -32.77 -22.64 -39.76
N LYS A 37 -32.20 -22.05 -40.81
CA LYS A 37 -30.81 -21.68 -40.95
C LYS A 37 -30.36 -20.87 -39.74
N LYS A 38 -29.40 -21.38 -38.95
CA LYS A 38 -28.71 -20.63 -37.91
C LYS A 38 -27.73 -19.66 -38.57
N THR A 39 -28.11 -18.39 -38.71
CA THR A 39 -27.17 -17.29 -38.90
C THR A 39 -26.59 -16.98 -37.51
N SER A 40 -25.33 -17.32 -37.31
CA SER A 40 -24.59 -16.94 -36.09
C SER A 40 -24.28 -15.46 -36.13
N THR A 41 -25.11 -14.63 -35.51
CA THR A 41 -24.73 -13.26 -35.16
C THR A 41 -23.72 -13.31 -34.03
N ALA A 42 -22.44 -13.26 -34.38
CA ALA A 42 -21.37 -13.02 -33.43
C ALA A 42 -21.65 -11.69 -32.73
N ARG A 43 -22.08 -11.76 -31.49
CA ARG A 43 -22.26 -10.59 -30.60
C ARG A 43 -20.90 -9.94 -30.42
N ARG A 44 -20.62 -8.91 -31.23
CA ARG A 44 -19.44 -8.06 -31.15
C ARG A 44 -19.38 -7.49 -29.72
N LYS A 45 -18.45 -7.99 -28.89
CA LYS A 45 -18.16 -7.42 -27.57
C LYS A 45 -17.76 -5.96 -27.80
N THR A 46 -18.63 -5.04 -27.42
CA THR A 46 -18.32 -3.61 -27.41
C THR A 46 -17.10 -3.41 -26.51
N PRO A 47 -16.02 -2.77 -27.00
CA PRO A 47 -14.87 -2.50 -26.15
C PRO A 47 -15.34 -1.63 -24.98
N THR A 48 -15.07 -2.05 -23.75
CA THR A 48 -15.28 -1.25 -22.55
C THR A 48 -14.53 0.06 -22.74
N ARG A 49 -15.30 1.13 -22.95
CA ARG A 49 -14.79 2.48 -23.12
C ARG A 49 -14.00 2.83 -21.87
N ARG A 50 -12.67 2.88 -21.95
CA ARG A 50 -11.81 3.43 -20.89
C ARG A 50 -12.43 4.76 -20.47
N ARG A 51 -12.83 4.87 -19.22
CA ARG A 51 -13.34 6.13 -18.65
C ARG A 51 -12.22 7.14 -18.79
N SER A 52 -12.32 8.06 -19.75
CA SER A 52 -11.33 9.13 -19.91
C SER A 52 -11.40 10.03 -18.67
N VAL A 53 -10.24 10.34 -18.09
CA VAL A 53 -10.14 11.35 -17.04
C VAL A 53 -10.72 12.67 -17.58
N PRO A 54 -11.60 13.36 -16.86
CA PRO A 54 -12.15 14.64 -17.28
C PRO A 54 -11.02 15.63 -17.62
N ARG A 55 -11.13 16.28 -18.75
CA ARG A 55 -10.14 17.29 -19.13
C ARG A 55 -10.23 18.49 -18.16
N ALA A 56 -9.08 18.94 -17.65
CA ALA A 56 -9.01 20.14 -16.84
C ALA A 56 -9.52 21.38 -17.62
N PRO A 57 -10.15 22.37 -16.95
CA PRO A 57 -10.64 23.58 -17.59
C PRO A 57 -9.53 24.30 -18.37
N ALA A 58 -9.91 24.95 -19.47
CA ALA A 58 -9.00 25.84 -20.19
C ALA A 58 -8.76 27.10 -19.34
N VAL A 59 -7.51 27.43 -19.10
CA VAL A 59 -7.08 28.67 -18.43
C VAL A 59 -6.01 29.36 -19.29
N SER A 60 -5.94 30.69 -19.26
CA SER A 60 -4.89 31.42 -19.95
C SER A 60 -3.50 31.06 -19.39
N PRO A 61 -2.42 31.19 -20.20
CA PRO A 61 -1.06 30.94 -19.74
C PRO A 61 -0.70 31.78 -18.50
N ALA A 62 -1.09 33.05 -18.44
CA ALA A 62 -0.83 33.92 -17.30
C ALA A 62 -1.51 33.41 -16.02
N LYS A 63 -2.79 33.06 -16.06
CA LYS A 63 -3.51 32.51 -14.90
C LYS A 63 -2.95 31.15 -14.46
N ARG A 64 -2.41 30.37 -15.39
CA ARG A 64 -1.76 29.11 -15.05
C ARG A 64 -0.45 29.37 -14.31
N ALA A 65 0.39 30.30 -14.79
CA ALA A 65 1.64 30.65 -14.14
C ALA A 65 1.41 31.19 -12.72
N GLU A 66 0.46 32.10 -12.56
CA GLU A 66 0.01 32.63 -11.25
C GLU A 66 -0.42 31.49 -10.30
N ALA A 67 -1.27 30.59 -10.76
CA ALA A 67 -1.72 29.46 -9.97
C ALA A 67 -0.56 28.50 -9.62
N ALA A 68 0.39 28.30 -10.52
CA ALA A 68 1.56 27.45 -10.27
C ALA A 68 2.49 28.06 -9.23
N SER A 69 2.78 29.37 -9.31
CA SER A 69 3.58 30.08 -8.30
C SER A 69 2.93 30.00 -6.92
N ALA A 70 1.62 30.26 -6.83
CA ALA A 70 0.91 30.19 -5.56
C ALA A 70 0.87 28.77 -4.97
N VAL A 71 0.76 27.71 -5.80
CA VAL A 71 0.85 26.32 -5.33
C VAL A 71 2.23 26.01 -4.79
N GLN A 72 3.29 26.45 -5.46
CA GLN A 72 4.67 26.27 -5.00
C GLN A 72 4.95 27.00 -3.69
N GLU A 73 4.53 28.26 -3.57
CA GLU A 73 4.65 29.06 -2.36
C GLU A 73 3.93 28.37 -1.18
N GLN A 74 2.67 27.97 -1.36
CA GLN A 74 1.90 27.25 -0.34
C GLN A 74 2.57 25.96 0.13
N MET A 75 3.17 25.20 -0.79
CA MET A 75 3.86 23.97 -0.44
C MET A 75 5.18 24.23 0.30
N SER A 76 5.89 25.32 -0.03
CA SER A 76 7.09 25.75 0.70
C SER A 76 6.75 26.19 2.13
N ASP A 77 5.72 27.01 2.30
CA ASP A 77 5.25 27.46 3.62
C ASP A 77 4.76 26.27 4.49
N ALA A 78 4.26 25.25 3.84
CA ALA A 78 3.76 24.05 4.53
C ALA A 78 4.84 23.24 5.24
N VAL A 79 6.09 23.36 4.83
CA VAL A 79 7.24 22.74 5.53
C VAL A 79 7.39 23.34 6.93
N GLU A 80 7.10 24.63 7.10
CA GLU A 80 7.14 25.30 8.39
C GLU A 80 6.04 24.85 9.36
N LEU A 81 4.91 24.35 8.85
CA LEU A 81 3.82 23.86 9.68
C LEU A 81 4.17 22.60 10.49
N GLY A 82 5.18 21.86 10.05
CA GLY A 82 5.71 20.71 10.76
C GLY A 82 4.78 19.48 10.79
N ILE A 83 5.26 18.44 11.44
CA ILE A 83 4.48 17.25 11.81
C ILE A 83 3.94 17.45 13.21
N GLN A 84 2.64 17.35 13.41
CA GLN A 84 2.06 17.29 14.75
C GLN A 84 2.47 15.99 15.42
N ASN A 85 2.79 16.05 16.73
CA ASN A 85 3.40 14.96 17.48
C ASN A 85 4.73 14.47 16.87
N ALA A 86 5.63 15.41 16.56
CA ALA A 86 6.94 15.13 15.97
C ALA A 86 7.79 14.14 16.80
N ALA A 87 7.55 14.02 18.10
CA ALA A 87 8.22 13.04 18.97
C ALA A 87 8.00 11.59 18.50
N ALA A 88 6.86 11.29 17.86
CA ALA A 88 6.58 9.98 17.29
C ALA A 88 7.55 9.60 16.14
N MET A 89 8.26 10.57 15.58
CA MET A 89 9.19 10.36 14.47
C MET A 89 10.64 10.13 14.94
N VAL A 90 10.92 10.29 16.22
CA VAL A 90 12.28 10.13 16.78
C VAL A 90 12.90 8.76 16.47
N PRO A 91 12.20 7.62 16.60
CA PRO A 91 12.78 6.33 16.23
C PRO A 91 13.25 6.27 14.78
N PHE A 92 12.50 6.84 13.84
CA PHE A 92 12.90 6.93 12.43
C PHE A 92 14.13 7.83 12.25
N TYR A 93 14.17 8.97 12.93
CA TYR A 93 15.34 9.89 12.85
C TYR A 93 16.61 9.27 13.45
N GLU A 94 16.49 8.47 14.50
CA GLU A 94 17.63 7.69 15.01
C GLU A 94 18.14 6.68 13.97
N MET A 95 17.26 6.04 13.21
CA MET A 95 17.67 5.13 12.13
C MET A 95 18.38 5.87 10.99
N LEU A 96 17.89 7.05 10.61
CA LEU A 96 18.57 7.91 9.62
C LEU A 96 19.95 8.33 10.13
N HIS A 97 20.04 8.72 11.40
CA HIS A 97 21.31 9.11 12.00
C HIS A 97 22.31 7.95 12.03
N ARG A 98 21.86 6.75 12.38
CA ARG A 98 22.70 5.55 12.33
C ARG A 98 23.17 5.24 10.92
N LEU A 99 22.29 5.39 9.92
CA LEU A 99 22.63 5.17 8.52
C LEU A 99 23.70 6.17 8.03
N GLU A 100 23.57 7.47 8.35
CA GLU A 100 24.58 8.49 8.01
C GLU A 100 25.90 8.27 8.76
N SER A 101 25.85 7.81 10.01
CA SER A 101 27.04 7.64 10.87
C SER A 101 27.80 6.35 10.61
N ARG A 102 27.21 5.36 9.96
CA ARG A 102 27.85 4.07 9.67
C ARG A 102 28.71 4.19 8.43
N GLN A 103 29.99 3.85 8.57
CA GLN A 103 30.91 3.68 7.45
C GLN A 103 30.84 2.27 6.84
N GLU A 104 30.32 1.31 7.59
CA GLU A 104 30.27 -0.11 7.23
C GLU A 104 28.90 -0.52 6.69
N GLU A 105 28.86 -1.66 6.02
CA GLU A 105 27.65 -2.32 5.53
C GLU A 105 26.67 -2.61 6.68
N GLY A 106 25.40 -2.53 6.41
CA GLY A 106 24.34 -2.84 7.35
C GLY A 106 23.02 -3.04 6.61
N GLU A 107 21.97 -3.37 7.31
CA GLU A 107 20.64 -3.44 6.67
C GLU A 107 20.14 -2.05 6.25
N PRO A 108 19.44 -1.94 5.12
CA PRO A 108 18.84 -0.67 4.69
C PRO A 108 17.77 -0.19 5.67
N VAL A 109 17.59 1.13 5.73
CA VAL A 109 16.45 1.75 6.41
C VAL A 109 15.22 1.63 5.50
N ARG A 110 14.18 0.97 5.97
CA ARG A 110 13.00 0.64 5.17
C ARG A 110 11.80 1.51 5.55
N VAL A 111 11.13 2.05 4.54
CA VAL A 111 9.88 2.79 4.68
C VAL A 111 8.77 2.08 3.92
N LEU A 112 7.66 1.78 4.59
CA LEU A 112 6.45 1.21 3.99
C LEU A 112 5.39 2.31 3.85
N GLN A 113 5.02 2.68 2.63
CA GLN A 113 3.94 3.64 2.39
C GLN A 113 2.69 2.93 1.90
N PHE A 114 1.73 2.74 2.81
CA PHE A 114 0.39 2.26 2.49
C PHE A 114 -0.51 3.41 2.08
N GLY A 115 -1.43 3.16 1.14
CA GLY A 115 -2.37 4.18 0.71
C GLY A 115 -3.33 3.72 -0.38
N ASP A 116 -4.02 4.70 -0.91
CA ASP A 116 -4.99 4.54 -2.00
C ASP A 116 -4.38 4.78 -3.39
N SER A 117 -5.19 5.27 -4.34
CA SER A 117 -4.75 5.59 -5.70
C SER A 117 -3.66 6.67 -5.78
N HIS A 118 -3.54 7.54 -4.77
CA HIS A 118 -2.48 8.54 -4.72
C HIS A 118 -1.11 7.90 -4.50
N THR A 119 -1.06 6.82 -3.71
CA THR A 119 0.16 6.03 -3.50
C THR A 119 0.40 5.05 -4.66
N ALA A 120 -0.64 4.37 -5.18
CA ALA A 120 -0.53 3.29 -6.17
C ALA A 120 0.10 3.70 -7.52
N SER A 121 0.15 5.00 -7.83
CA SER A 121 0.74 5.51 -9.08
C SER A 121 2.27 5.51 -9.09
N ASP A 122 2.92 5.35 -7.95
CA ASP A 122 4.36 5.49 -7.70
C ASP A 122 4.94 6.89 -8.01
N ASP A 123 4.12 7.83 -8.44
CA ASP A 123 4.60 9.19 -8.74
C ASP A 123 5.04 9.93 -7.45
N TRP A 124 4.28 9.77 -6.36
CA TRP A 124 4.58 10.37 -5.06
C TRP A 124 5.61 9.59 -4.26
N ALA A 125 5.36 8.30 -4.04
CA ALA A 125 6.27 7.44 -3.30
C ALA A 125 7.62 7.28 -4.02
N GLY A 126 7.61 7.27 -5.36
CA GLY A 126 8.81 7.24 -6.19
C GLY A 126 9.66 8.50 -6.07
N GLU A 127 9.05 9.70 -5.96
CA GLU A 127 9.79 10.94 -5.69
C GLU A 127 10.46 10.89 -4.32
N LEU A 128 9.70 10.50 -3.27
CA LEU A 128 10.26 10.33 -1.92
C LEU A 128 11.42 9.33 -1.93
N ARG A 129 11.25 8.18 -2.59
CA ARG A 129 12.31 7.18 -2.73
C ARG A 129 13.56 7.78 -3.37
N ALA A 130 13.43 8.46 -4.50
CA ALA A 130 14.54 9.09 -5.21
C ALA A 130 15.30 10.10 -4.33
N ARG A 131 14.57 11.00 -3.66
CA ARG A 131 15.16 12.05 -2.80
C ARG A 131 15.86 11.47 -1.57
N PHE A 132 15.25 10.48 -0.91
CA PHE A 132 15.86 9.84 0.25
C PHE A 132 17.07 8.98 -0.14
N GLN A 133 17.00 8.27 -1.26
CA GLN A 133 18.12 7.47 -1.77
C GLN A 133 19.29 8.35 -2.22
N GLU A 134 19.02 9.50 -2.84
CA GLU A 134 20.05 10.47 -3.19
C GLU A 134 20.83 10.95 -1.96
N ARG A 135 20.15 11.20 -0.83
CA ARG A 135 20.79 11.72 0.39
C ARG A 135 21.40 10.62 1.25
N PHE A 136 20.70 9.52 1.46
CA PHE A 136 21.05 8.49 2.46
C PHE A 136 21.60 7.21 1.84
N GLY A 137 21.75 7.16 0.52
CA GLY A 137 22.20 6.01 -0.23
C GLY A 137 21.03 5.14 -0.76
N ASP A 138 21.26 4.57 -1.93
CA ASP A 138 20.31 3.71 -2.61
C ASP A 138 20.30 2.30 -1.99
N GLY A 139 19.21 1.94 -1.32
CA GLY A 139 18.97 0.62 -0.73
C GLY A 139 18.29 -0.38 -1.67
N GLY A 140 18.11 -0.02 -2.95
CA GLY A 140 17.36 -0.83 -3.93
C GLY A 140 15.85 -0.57 -3.90
N PRO A 141 15.07 -1.28 -4.72
CA PRO A 141 13.62 -1.09 -4.79
C PRO A 141 12.85 -1.57 -3.54
N GLY A 142 13.45 -2.42 -2.71
CA GLY A 142 12.76 -3.05 -1.60
C GLY A 142 11.65 -3.98 -2.09
N PHE A 143 10.52 -4.03 -1.38
CA PHE A 143 9.39 -4.85 -1.78
C PHE A 143 8.68 -4.28 -3.01
N THR A 144 8.50 -5.15 -4.00
CA THR A 144 7.79 -4.88 -5.25
C THR A 144 6.74 -5.97 -5.47
N PRO A 145 5.44 -5.62 -5.62
CA PRO A 145 4.43 -6.60 -5.99
C PRO A 145 4.81 -7.38 -7.25
N ALA A 146 4.43 -8.64 -7.31
CA ALA A 146 4.74 -9.48 -8.44
C ALA A 146 4.04 -8.98 -9.74
N GLY A 147 4.76 -8.94 -10.84
CA GLY A 147 4.23 -8.64 -12.16
C GLY A 147 3.52 -7.29 -12.29
N ARG A 148 2.28 -7.31 -12.76
CA ARG A 148 1.38 -6.15 -12.86
C ARG A 148 0.03 -6.46 -12.23
N PRO A 149 -0.10 -6.36 -10.92
CA PRO A 149 -1.24 -6.88 -10.18
C PRO A 149 -2.57 -6.16 -10.49
N PHE A 150 -2.52 -4.91 -10.99
CA PHE A 150 -3.73 -4.17 -11.39
C PHE A 150 -3.45 -3.16 -12.52
N ALA A 151 -4.51 -2.72 -13.17
CA ALA A 151 -4.40 -1.73 -14.24
C ALA A 151 -3.92 -0.38 -13.69
N GLY A 152 -2.86 0.17 -14.30
CA GLY A 152 -2.25 1.43 -13.85
C GLY A 152 -1.14 1.26 -12.82
N PHE A 153 -0.86 0.04 -12.37
CA PHE A 153 0.32 -0.24 -11.54
C PHE A 153 1.60 0.23 -12.24
N ARG A 154 2.44 0.94 -11.51
CA ARG A 154 3.75 1.43 -11.94
C ARG A 154 4.76 1.31 -10.82
N ARG A 155 6.00 1.13 -11.22
CA ARG A 155 7.21 1.30 -10.42
C ARG A 155 8.25 1.92 -11.31
N TYR A 156 9.00 2.89 -10.80
CA TYR A 156 10.00 3.61 -11.59
C TYR A 156 11.41 3.05 -11.40
N ASP A 157 11.66 2.30 -10.34
CA ASP A 157 12.94 1.71 -9.95
C ASP A 157 13.07 0.23 -10.33
N SER A 158 12.04 -0.35 -10.92
CA SER A 158 12.01 -1.76 -11.30
C SER A 158 11.02 -2.04 -12.41
N LYS A 159 11.20 -3.15 -13.14
CA LYS A 159 10.30 -3.54 -14.23
C LYS A 159 9.80 -4.96 -14.04
N GLY A 160 8.55 -5.09 -13.63
CA GLY A 160 7.85 -6.36 -13.51
C GLY A 160 7.08 -6.75 -14.77
N THR A 161 7.10 -8.04 -15.14
CA THR A 161 6.23 -8.61 -16.16
C THR A 161 5.59 -9.90 -15.68
N MET A 162 4.53 -10.33 -16.36
CA MET A 162 3.86 -11.61 -16.09
C MET A 162 3.29 -12.20 -17.36
N SER A 163 3.28 -13.53 -17.47
CA SER A 163 2.58 -14.27 -18.51
C SER A 163 1.05 -14.23 -18.30
N ARG A 164 0.29 -14.68 -19.30
CA ARG A 164 -1.18 -14.51 -19.31
C ARG A 164 -1.94 -15.40 -18.33
N GLY A 165 -1.31 -16.45 -17.83
CA GLY A 165 -1.97 -17.40 -16.92
C GLY A 165 -2.10 -16.92 -15.49
N TRP A 166 -1.38 -15.85 -15.10
CA TRP A 166 -1.49 -15.24 -13.79
C TRP A 166 -2.76 -14.41 -13.66
N LYS A 167 -3.43 -14.55 -12.51
CA LYS A 167 -4.63 -13.79 -12.14
C LYS A 167 -4.37 -13.05 -10.84
N ALA A 168 -4.73 -11.78 -10.79
CA ALA A 168 -4.68 -11.01 -9.55
C ALA A 168 -5.80 -11.45 -8.60
N VAL A 169 -5.45 -11.69 -7.35
CA VAL A 169 -6.34 -11.92 -6.21
C VAL A 169 -5.99 -10.90 -5.13
N GLY A 170 -6.99 -10.28 -4.51
CA GLY A 170 -6.66 -9.22 -3.54
C GLY A 170 -7.85 -8.39 -3.11
N LEU A 171 -7.55 -7.29 -2.42
CA LEU A 171 -8.51 -6.38 -1.81
C LEU A 171 -9.56 -5.79 -2.77
N LEU A 172 -9.28 -5.78 -4.07
CA LEU A 172 -10.23 -5.33 -5.10
C LEU A 172 -11.15 -6.44 -5.59
N SER A 173 -10.99 -7.67 -5.10
CA SER A 173 -11.82 -8.83 -5.46
C SER A 173 -13.10 -8.81 -4.65
N LYS A 174 -14.25 -9.14 -5.28
CA LYS A 174 -15.54 -9.23 -4.58
C LYS A 174 -15.60 -10.42 -3.62
N GLU A 175 -14.89 -11.47 -3.95
CA GLU A 175 -14.75 -12.69 -3.16
C GLU A 175 -13.28 -12.88 -2.86
N GLY A 176 -12.88 -12.64 -1.65
CA GLY A 176 -11.50 -12.71 -1.22
C GLY A 176 -11.33 -13.61 0.00
N ASP A 177 -10.18 -14.26 0.07
CA ASP A 177 -9.81 -15.16 1.18
C ASP A 177 -8.93 -14.47 2.24
N GLY A 178 -8.61 -13.19 2.07
CA GLY A 178 -7.75 -12.43 2.97
C GLY A 178 -6.25 -12.71 2.80
N LEU A 179 -5.85 -13.63 1.92
CA LEU A 179 -4.46 -14.06 1.74
C LEU A 179 -3.78 -13.27 0.61
N TYR A 180 -3.58 -11.97 0.81
CA TYR A 180 -3.10 -11.07 -0.26
C TYR A 180 -1.67 -10.57 -0.08
N GLY A 181 -1.06 -10.75 1.09
CA GLY A 181 0.27 -10.27 1.41
C GLY A 181 0.35 -8.74 1.58
N ILE A 182 1.56 -8.24 1.86
CA ILE A 182 1.80 -6.84 2.27
C ILE A 182 1.31 -5.81 1.23
N GLY A 183 1.34 -6.14 -0.07
CA GLY A 183 0.87 -5.27 -1.15
C GLY A 183 -0.66 -5.26 -1.32
N GLY A 184 -1.40 -6.06 -0.55
CA GLY A 184 -2.86 -6.18 -0.67
C GLY A 184 -3.33 -6.89 -1.94
N VAL A 185 -2.41 -7.43 -2.74
CA VAL A 185 -2.67 -8.16 -3.98
C VAL A 185 -1.64 -9.27 -4.17
N GLY A 186 -2.11 -10.50 -4.40
CA GLY A 186 -1.30 -11.62 -4.86
C GLY A 186 -1.58 -11.96 -6.33
N LEU A 187 -0.69 -12.70 -6.95
CA LEU A 187 -0.89 -13.29 -8.27
C LEU A 187 -1.00 -14.82 -8.13
N GLU A 188 -2.03 -15.39 -8.71
CA GLU A 188 -2.28 -16.83 -8.71
C GLU A 188 -2.18 -17.42 -10.11
N ALA A 189 -1.52 -18.57 -10.24
CA ALA A 189 -1.47 -19.38 -11.45
C ALA A 189 -1.80 -20.85 -11.14
N ARG A 190 -2.33 -21.56 -12.15
CA ARG A 190 -2.72 -22.98 -12.10
C ARG A 190 -2.35 -23.70 -13.42
N LYS A 191 -1.20 -23.37 -13.97
CA LYS A 191 -0.68 -23.97 -15.20
C LYS A 191 0.83 -24.02 -15.14
N ALA A 192 1.42 -25.06 -15.69
CA ALA A 192 2.85 -25.14 -15.89
C ALA A 192 3.38 -24.08 -16.88
N GLY A 193 4.58 -23.59 -16.65
CA GLY A 193 5.29 -22.68 -17.56
C GLY A 193 4.89 -21.21 -17.47
N GLU A 194 4.00 -20.84 -16.56
CA GLU A 194 3.67 -19.42 -16.34
C GLU A 194 4.82 -18.71 -15.62
N THR A 195 5.14 -17.49 -16.06
CA THR A 195 6.31 -16.75 -15.57
C THR A 195 5.95 -15.40 -14.99
N LEU A 196 6.67 -15.04 -13.92
CA LEU A 196 6.76 -13.70 -13.35
C LEU A 196 8.20 -13.24 -13.46
N THR A 197 8.46 -12.00 -13.87
CA THR A 197 9.82 -11.46 -13.91
C THR A 197 9.92 -10.15 -13.13
N LEU A 198 11.13 -9.88 -12.62
CA LEU A 198 11.55 -8.60 -12.09
C LEU A 198 12.93 -8.24 -12.65
N GLU A 199 13.05 -7.07 -13.27
CA GLU A 199 14.33 -6.45 -13.64
C GLU A 199 14.60 -5.30 -12.68
N ALA A 200 15.69 -5.35 -11.91
CA ALA A 200 16.11 -4.32 -10.96
C ALA A 200 17.56 -4.55 -10.51
N GLU A 201 18.10 -3.59 -9.74
CA GLU A 201 19.41 -3.69 -9.11
C GLU A 201 19.32 -4.08 -7.63
N GLY A 202 20.25 -4.89 -7.15
CA GLY A 202 20.34 -5.26 -5.74
C GLY A 202 21.44 -6.29 -5.45
N GLU A 203 21.44 -6.80 -4.23
CA GLU A 203 22.41 -7.77 -3.70
C GLU A 203 21.76 -8.83 -2.83
N VAL A 204 20.54 -8.56 -2.33
CA VAL A 204 19.77 -9.46 -1.49
C VAL A 204 18.40 -9.64 -2.08
N LEU A 205 18.11 -10.85 -2.51
CA LEU A 205 16.80 -11.27 -3.01
C LEU A 205 15.99 -11.88 -1.87
N GLU A 206 14.73 -11.44 -1.73
CA GLU A 206 13.70 -12.26 -1.09
C GLU A 206 12.51 -12.43 -2.03
N PHE A 207 11.89 -13.60 -1.97
CA PHE A 207 10.70 -13.91 -2.76
C PHE A 207 9.58 -14.33 -1.80
N PHE A 208 8.45 -13.62 -1.89
CA PHE A 208 7.30 -13.76 -0.99
C PHE A 208 6.20 -14.55 -1.70
N TYR A 209 5.79 -15.68 -1.13
CA TYR A 209 4.76 -16.54 -1.69
C TYR A 209 3.83 -17.09 -0.60
N LEU A 210 2.73 -17.69 -1.01
CA LEU A 210 1.83 -18.40 -0.12
C LEU A 210 2.20 -19.88 -0.06
N LYS A 211 2.44 -20.41 1.13
CA LYS A 211 2.33 -21.85 1.37
C LYS A 211 0.87 -22.21 1.49
N GLN A 212 0.44 -23.29 0.83
CA GLN A 212 -0.95 -23.73 0.86
C GLN A 212 -1.05 -25.22 0.56
N PRO A 213 -2.05 -25.94 1.11
CA PRO A 213 -2.25 -27.35 0.79
C PRO A 213 -2.41 -27.59 -0.72
N GLY A 214 -1.63 -28.53 -1.26
CA GLY A 214 -1.58 -28.83 -2.70
C GLY A 214 -0.93 -27.74 -3.54
N GLY A 215 -0.12 -26.86 -2.93
CA GLY A 215 0.64 -25.85 -3.63
C GLY A 215 1.69 -26.43 -4.56
N GLY A 216 1.86 -25.86 -5.75
CA GLY A 216 2.80 -26.34 -6.77
C GLY A 216 4.22 -25.81 -6.61
N PRO A 217 5.21 -26.46 -7.26
CA PRO A 217 6.59 -26.01 -7.27
C PRO A 217 6.83 -24.83 -8.20
N LEU A 218 7.73 -23.94 -7.76
CA LEU A 218 8.23 -22.78 -8.50
C LEU A 218 9.74 -22.88 -8.71
N GLN A 219 10.19 -22.73 -9.94
CA GLN A 219 11.61 -22.51 -10.26
C GLN A 219 11.93 -21.02 -10.19
N LEU A 220 12.92 -20.64 -9.38
CA LEU A 220 13.52 -19.30 -9.40
C LEU A 220 14.80 -19.30 -10.23
N GLU A 221 14.97 -18.25 -11.03
CA GLU A 221 16.09 -18.05 -11.94
C GLU A 221 16.59 -16.61 -11.87
N ASP A 222 17.91 -16.40 -12.10
CA ASP A 222 18.49 -15.07 -12.38
C ASP A 222 19.19 -15.14 -13.74
N GLY A 223 18.64 -14.46 -14.73
CA GLY A 223 19.02 -14.64 -16.13
C GLY A 223 18.81 -16.10 -16.58
N GLU A 224 19.90 -16.77 -16.91
CA GLU A 224 19.93 -18.20 -17.30
C GLU A 224 20.31 -19.12 -16.11
N THR A 225 20.65 -18.56 -14.96
CA THR A 225 21.10 -19.31 -13.80
C THR A 225 19.94 -19.74 -12.93
N ALA A 226 19.76 -21.04 -12.73
CA ALA A 226 18.80 -21.56 -11.76
C ALA A 226 19.26 -21.22 -10.34
N LEU A 227 18.36 -20.62 -9.54
CA LEU A 227 18.63 -20.27 -8.16
C LEU A 227 18.14 -21.33 -7.19
N GLU A 228 16.86 -21.73 -7.31
CA GLU A 228 16.19 -22.66 -6.40
C GLU A 228 14.88 -23.16 -6.98
N THR A 229 14.47 -24.37 -6.58
CA THR A 229 13.08 -24.85 -6.73
C THR A 229 12.37 -24.72 -5.39
N ILE A 230 11.32 -23.94 -5.35
CA ILE A 230 10.53 -23.66 -4.13
C ILE A 230 9.29 -24.55 -4.14
N GLU A 231 9.11 -25.36 -3.10
CA GLU A 231 7.86 -26.06 -2.84
C GLU A 231 6.89 -25.13 -2.10
N THR A 232 5.69 -24.93 -2.68
CA THR A 232 4.67 -24.07 -2.04
C THR A 232 3.58 -24.90 -1.34
N ASP A 233 3.66 -26.23 -1.37
CA ASP A 233 2.78 -27.12 -0.58
C ASP A 233 3.09 -26.98 0.92
N GLY A 234 2.06 -27.08 1.75
CA GLY A 234 2.17 -27.02 3.19
C GLY A 234 0.98 -26.38 3.86
N GLU A 235 1.10 -26.11 5.16
CA GLU A 235 0.10 -25.35 5.91
C GLU A 235 -0.01 -23.92 5.36
N THR A 236 -1.26 -23.41 5.35
CA THR A 236 -1.52 -22.06 4.84
C THR A 236 -0.78 -21.00 5.64
N GLY A 237 0.09 -20.26 4.98
CA GLY A 237 0.90 -19.23 5.62
C GLY A 237 1.91 -18.55 4.69
N ALA A 238 2.69 -17.64 5.23
CA ALA A 238 3.74 -16.95 4.49
C ALA A 238 4.90 -17.90 4.18
N GLY A 239 5.33 -17.94 2.93
CA GLY A 239 6.57 -18.54 2.49
C GLY A 239 7.57 -17.48 2.05
N TYR A 240 8.84 -17.67 2.39
CA TYR A 240 9.93 -16.77 2.03
C TYR A 240 11.12 -17.57 1.51
N TYR A 241 11.67 -17.12 0.41
CA TYR A 241 13.00 -17.55 -0.06
C TYR A 241 13.93 -16.35 0.04
N ARG A 242 15.17 -16.55 0.51
CA ARG A 242 16.19 -15.51 0.59
C ARG A 242 17.51 -16.02 0.02
N LYS A 243 18.12 -15.18 -0.81
CA LYS A 243 19.46 -15.45 -1.38
C LYS A 243 20.26 -14.17 -1.51
N GLU A 244 21.55 -14.26 -1.21
CA GLU A 244 22.52 -13.23 -1.55
C GLU A 244 22.93 -13.39 -3.01
N LEU A 245 22.97 -12.28 -3.72
CA LEU A 245 23.33 -12.17 -5.12
C LEU A 245 24.61 -11.34 -5.26
N ALA A 246 25.23 -11.39 -6.41
CA ALA A 246 26.29 -10.43 -6.75
C ALA A 246 25.69 -9.02 -6.83
N ALA A 247 26.48 -7.98 -6.53
CA ALA A 247 26.03 -6.62 -6.70
C ALA A 247 25.78 -6.29 -8.18
N GLY A 248 24.64 -5.71 -8.51
CA GLY A 248 24.36 -5.29 -9.88
C GLY A 248 22.90 -5.45 -10.31
N ALA A 249 22.70 -5.43 -11.63
CA ALA A 249 21.42 -5.61 -12.27
C ALA A 249 21.07 -7.08 -12.41
N HIS A 250 19.84 -7.44 -12.06
CA HIS A 250 19.30 -8.80 -12.11
C HIS A 250 18.07 -8.88 -12.99
N ARG A 251 17.85 -10.05 -13.57
CA ARG A 251 16.60 -10.41 -14.23
C ARG A 251 16.05 -11.67 -13.61
N LEU A 252 15.33 -11.48 -12.51
CA LEU A 252 14.74 -12.55 -11.74
C LEU A 252 13.50 -13.10 -12.43
N THR A 253 13.36 -14.43 -12.44
CA THR A 253 12.19 -15.12 -13.00
C THR A 253 11.69 -16.15 -11.99
N ALA A 254 10.36 -16.18 -11.78
CA ALA A 254 9.68 -17.29 -11.13
C ALA A 254 8.81 -18.00 -12.16
N ARG A 255 8.99 -19.31 -12.29
CA ARG A 255 8.30 -20.17 -13.25
C ARG A 255 7.56 -21.29 -12.55
N THR A 256 6.28 -21.45 -12.84
CA THR A 256 5.51 -22.62 -12.36
C THR A 256 5.95 -23.89 -13.09
N LEU A 257 6.15 -24.97 -12.37
CA LEU A 257 6.64 -26.23 -12.97
C LEU A 257 5.53 -27.19 -13.35
N ASP A 258 4.37 -27.09 -12.67
CA ASP A 258 3.21 -27.94 -12.94
C ASP A 258 1.88 -27.15 -12.94
N GLY A 259 0.73 -27.86 -12.89
CA GLY A 259 -0.61 -27.27 -12.90
C GLY A 259 -1.21 -27.03 -11.52
N SER A 260 -0.47 -27.30 -10.44
CA SER A 260 -0.92 -27.07 -9.08
C SER A 260 -1.03 -25.56 -8.77
N PRO A 261 -1.90 -25.15 -7.84
CA PRO A 261 -2.09 -23.74 -7.53
C PRO A 261 -0.82 -23.14 -6.90
N VAL A 262 -0.40 -22.01 -7.42
CA VAL A 262 0.69 -21.21 -6.85
C VAL A 262 0.22 -19.79 -6.65
N ARG A 263 0.50 -19.20 -5.49
CA ARG A 263 0.22 -17.78 -5.22
C ARG A 263 1.50 -17.05 -4.78
N VAL A 264 1.79 -15.94 -5.45
CA VAL A 264 2.97 -15.11 -5.23
C VAL A 264 2.55 -13.71 -4.81
N PHE A 265 3.21 -13.15 -3.81
CA PHE A 265 2.95 -11.80 -3.31
C PHE A 265 3.88 -10.76 -3.92
N GLY A 266 5.16 -11.06 -4.03
CA GLY A 266 6.13 -10.12 -4.58
C GLY A 266 7.58 -10.53 -4.40
N TRP A 267 8.41 -9.61 -4.80
CA TRP A 267 9.86 -9.67 -4.71
C TRP A 267 10.36 -8.62 -3.74
N VAL A 268 11.43 -8.92 -3.04
CA VAL A 268 12.27 -7.92 -2.38
C VAL A 268 13.63 -8.00 -3.04
N LEU A 269 14.13 -6.87 -3.50
CA LEU A 269 15.51 -6.76 -3.97
C LEU A 269 16.13 -5.53 -3.30
N GLU A 270 17.18 -5.75 -2.51
CA GLU A 270 17.81 -4.72 -1.69
C GLU A 270 19.32 -4.69 -1.91
N LYS A 271 19.93 -3.53 -1.70
CA LYS A 271 21.35 -3.38 -1.48
C LYS A 271 21.65 -3.50 0.03
N ARG A 272 22.89 -3.78 0.39
CA ARG A 272 23.26 -4.00 1.80
C ARG A 272 23.21 -2.74 2.67
N LYS A 273 23.13 -1.56 2.05
CA LYS A 273 23.11 -0.26 2.71
C LYS A 273 22.18 0.72 1.96
N GLY A 274 21.74 1.76 2.63
CA GLY A 274 20.93 2.82 2.04
C GLY A 274 19.48 2.79 2.52
N MET A 275 18.58 3.34 1.73
CA MET A 275 17.16 3.40 2.04
C MET A 275 16.31 2.71 0.96
N THR A 276 15.23 2.06 1.39
CA THR A 276 14.11 1.68 0.53
C THR A 276 12.88 2.48 0.89
N TRP A 277 12.07 2.81 -0.10
CA TRP A 277 10.74 3.42 0.10
C TRP A 277 9.71 2.65 -0.74
N GLU A 278 8.93 1.82 -0.07
CA GLU A 278 8.08 0.82 -0.71
C GLU A 278 6.67 1.36 -0.95
N THR A 279 6.19 1.21 -2.19
CA THR A 279 4.89 1.68 -2.63
C THR A 279 3.84 0.59 -2.45
N LEU A 280 2.99 0.73 -1.44
CA LEU A 280 1.96 -0.25 -1.06
C LEU A 280 0.55 0.35 -1.22
N GLY A 281 0.31 1.02 -2.35
CA GLY A 281 -0.97 1.64 -2.66
C GLY A 281 -1.89 0.72 -3.45
N VAL A 282 -3.19 0.77 -3.14
CA VAL A 282 -4.25 0.04 -3.85
C VAL A 282 -5.33 1.01 -4.31
N ASN A 283 -5.64 1.04 -5.61
CA ASN A 283 -6.63 1.96 -6.17
C ASN A 283 -8.00 1.81 -5.49
N GLY A 284 -8.56 2.91 -4.99
CA GLY A 284 -9.88 2.90 -4.33
C GLY A 284 -9.87 2.37 -2.89
N ALA A 285 -8.71 2.01 -2.34
CA ALA A 285 -8.59 1.51 -0.99
C ALA A 285 -8.99 2.55 0.07
N GLN A 286 -9.49 2.06 1.19
CA GLN A 286 -9.74 2.76 2.44
C GLN A 286 -8.82 2.17 3.52
N ALA A 287 -8.65 2.84 4.63
CA ALA A 287 -7.71 2.36 5.66
C ALA A 287 -8.08 0.98 6.25
N ASP A 288 -9.38 0.64 6.26
CA ASP A 288 -9.90 -0.65 6.74
C ASP A 288 -9.48 -1.86 5.89
N VAL A 289 -8.99 -1.65 4.66
CA VAL A 289 -8.52 -2.75 3.80
C VAL A 289 -7.38 -3.54 4.44
N LEU A 290 -6.56 -2.91 5.28
CA LEU A 290 -5.51 -3.60 6.03
C LEU A 290 -6.08 -4.59 7.05
N LEU A 291 -7.29 -4.33 7.55
CA LEU A 291 -8.01 -5.19 8.49
C LEU A 291 -8.84 -6.29 7.80
N GLN A 292 -8.99 -6.22 6.48
CA GLN A 292 -9.69 -7.22 5.66
C GLN A 292 -8.75 -8.36 5.24
N GLN A 293 -7.46 -8.23 5.50
CA GLN A 293 -6.47 -9.27 5.27
C GLN A 293 -6.38 -10.22 6.47
N GLN A 294 -5.88 -11.42 6.23
CA GLN A 294 -5.53 -12.31 7.34
C GLN A 294 -4.41 -11.68 8.17
N ALA A 295 -4.71 -11.38 9.42
CA ALA A 295 -3.84 -10.56 10.27
C ALA A 295 -2.43 -11.16 10.45
N GLU A 296 -2.33 -12.48 10.67
CA GLU A 296 -1.03 -13.13 10.89
C GLU A 296 -0.14 -13.09 9.64
N LEU A 297 -0.75 -13.24 8.43
CA LEU A 297 0.00 -13.12 7.18
C LEU A 297 0.52 -11.69 6.98
N LEU A 298 -0.34 -10.68 7.18
CA LEU A 298 0.06 -9.28 7.04
C LEU A 298 1.12 -8.88 8.09
N LYS A 299 0.91 -9.24 9.36
CA LYS A 299 1.89 -9.00 10.44
C LYS A 299 3.23 -9.68 10.15
N GLY A 300 3.21 -10.93 9.69
CA GLY A 300 4.41 -11.67 9.31
C GLY A 300 5.21 -10.97 8.22
N HIS A 301 4.53 -10.44 7.20
CA HIS A 301 5.18 -9.67 6.12
C HIS A 301 5.72 -8.33 6.62
N ILE A 302 4.97 -7.57 7.45
CA ILE A 302 5.45 -6.31 8.02
C ILE A 302 6.67 -6.56 8.92
N ALA A 303 6.61 -7.56 9.81
CA ALA A 303 7.72 -7.93 10.68
C ALA A 303 8.97 -8.34 9.87
N ARG A 304 8.78 -9.11 8.79
CA ARG A 304 9.86 -9.53 7.89
C ARG A 304 10.52 -8.33 7.20
N ARG A 305 9.73 -7.30 6.83
CA ARG A 305 10.27 -6.06 6.27
C ARG A 305 10.96 -5.20 7.31
N ALA A 306 10.66 -5.35 8.60
CA ALA A 306 11.23 -4.59 9.70
C ALA A 306 11.34 -3.08 9.41
N PRO A 307 10.22 -2.37 9.12
CA PRO A 307 10.27 -0.98 8.72
C PRO A 307 10.73 -0.07 9.86
N SER A 308 11.47 0.99 9.51
CA SER A 308 11.78 2.10 10.42
C SER A 308 10.68 3.16 10.44
N LEU A 309 9.94 3.28 9.34
CA LEU A 309 8.79 4.17 9.20
C LEU A 309 7.67 3.47 8.43
N VAL A 310 6.44 3.63 8.93
CA VAL A 310 5.22 3.29 8.19
C VAL A 310 4.43 4.57 7.93
N VAL A 311 4.12 4.84 6.67
CA VAL A 311 3.29 5.98 6.24
C VAL A 311 1.90 5.46 5.87
N LEU A 312 0.86 6.05 6.47
CA LEU A 312 -0.56 5.75 6.18
C LEU A 312 -1.18 6.94 5.45
N ALA A 313 -1.40 6.80 4.13
CA ALA A 313 -1.92 7.85 3.25
C ALA A 313 -3.29 7.48 2.68
N TYR A 314 -4.30 7.53 3.53
CA TYR A 314 -5.71 7.22 3.23
C TYR A 314 -6.62 8.43 3.48
N GLY A 315 -7.93 8.26 3.30
CA GLY A 315 -8.93 9.26 3.63
C GLY A 315 -9.65 9.86 2.42
N THR A 316 -9.06 9.77 1.23
CA THR A 316 -9.67 10.30 -0.01
C THR A 316 -10.97 9.60 -0.36
N ASN A 317 -11.01 8.27 -0.23
CA ASN A 317 -12.17 7.46 -0.57
C ASN A 317 -13.22 7.50 0.54
N GLU A 318 -12.80 7.47 1.79
CA GLU A 318 -13.67 7.58 2.97
C GLU A 318 -14.42 8.93 3.02
N ALA A 319 -13.75 10.02 2.65
CA ALA A 319 -14.34 11.35 2.60
C ALA A 319 -15.51 11.45 1.60
N ARG A 320 -15.66 10.52 0.68
CA ARG A 320 -16.72 10.47 -0.34
C ARG A 320 -17.87 9.56 0.05
N GLN A 321 -17.75 8.84 1.14
CA GLN A 321 -18.78 7.93 1.65
C GLN A 321 -19.49 8.55 2.86
N THR A 322 -20.75 8.22 3.02
CA THR A 322 -21.59 8.71 4.13
C THR A 322 -21.51 7.82 5.35
N ASP A 323 -21.08 6.58 5.19
CA ASP A 323 -21.11 5.54 6.23
C ASP A 323 -20.04 5.72 7.30
N TRP A 324 -18.95 6.44 6.99
CA TRP A 324 -17.92 6.76 7.95
C TRP A 324 -18.35 7.91 8.87
N THR A 325 -18.41 7.65 10.18
CA THR A 325 -18.42 8.68 11.21
C THR A 325 -16.98 9.04 11.59
N ALA A 326 -16.76 10.18 12.27
CA ALA A 326 -15.43 10.51 12.80
C ALA A 326 -14.93 9.46 13.78
N GLU A 327 -15.81 8.96 14.63
CA GLU A 327 -15.51 7.96 15.63
C GLU A 327 -15.14 6.61 15.00
N SER A 328 -15.98 6.05 14.12
CA SER A 328 -15.72 4.78 13.46
C SER A 328 -14.43 4.79 12.64
N TYR A 329 -14.11 5.92 12.00
CA TYR A 329 -12.88 6.05 11.25
C TYR A 329 -11.65 6.16 12.15
N ARG A 330 -11.73 6.92 13.27
CA ARG A 330 -10.68 6.99 14.28
C ARG A 330 -10.38 5.62 14.89
N GLU A 331 -11.41 4.86 15.26
CA GLU A 331 -11.26 3.50 15.79
C GLU A 331 -10.64 2.55 14.78
N THR A 332 -11.04 2.65 13.51
CA THR A 332 -10.44 1.85 12.43
C THR A 332 -8.95 2.15 12.28
N LEU A 333 -8.57 3.44 12.27
CA LEU A 333 -7.14 3.82 12.26
C LEU A 333 -6.41 3.30 13.49
N GLY A 334 -7.03 3.32 14.68
CA GLY A 334 -6.47 2.74 15.89
C GLY A 334 -6.17 1.25 15.76
N ARG A 335 -7.09 0.48 15.20
CA ARG A 335 -6.88 -0.94 14.91
C ARG A 335 -5.75 -1.19 13.90
N VAL A 336 -5.70 -0.38 12.85
CA VAL A 336 -4.61 -0.45 11.85
C VAL A 336 -3.26 -0.14 12.49
N VAL A 337 -3.16 0.92 13.30
CA VAL A 337 -1.96 1.27 14.07
C VAL A 337 -1.57 0.15 15.03
N GLY A 338 -2.55 -0.44 15.73
CA GLY A 338 -2.33 -1.57 16.62
C GLY A 338 -1.70 -2.76 15.90
N LEU A 339 -2.26 -3.17 14.77
CA LEU A 339 -1.74 -4.25 13.94
C LEU A 339 -0.28 -3.99 13.49
N ILE A 340 0.01 -2.75 13.06
CA ILE A 340 1.37 -2.37 12.64
C ILE A 340 2.34 -2.43 13.82
N ARG A 341 1.96 -1.96 15.00
CA ARG A 341 2.80 -1.99 16.20
C ARG A 341 3.07 -3.38 16.73
N GLU A 342 2.10 -4.29 16.63
CA GLU A 342 2.34 -5.71 16.93
C GLU A 342 3.42 -6.30 16.03
N ALA A 343 3.43 -5.95 14.75
CA ALA A 343 4.38 -6.46 13.77
C ALA A 343 5.73 -5.73 13.78
N ALA A 344 5.74 -4.42 14.06
CA ALA A 344 6.92 -3.54 14.00
C ALA A 344 6.89 -2.51 15.14
N PRO A 345 7.13 -2.92 16.40
CA PRO A 345 6.97 -2.06 17.58
C PRO A 345 7.94 -0.87 17.62
N ALA A 346 9.08 -0.96 16.97
CA ALA A 346 10.09 0.09 16.89
C ALA A 346 9.85 1.10 15.75
N ALA A 347 8.91 0.84 14.85
CA ALA A 347 8.65 1.71 13.71
C ALA A 347 7.96 3.01 14.13
N SER A 348 8.40 4.13 13.59
CA SER A 348 7.60 5.34 13.57
C SER A 348 6.40 5.16 12.64
N ILE A 349 5.26 5.76 13.00
CA ILE A 349 4.07 5.76 12.14
C ILE A 349 3.68 7.22 11.85
N LEU A 350 3.56 7.55 10.56
CA LEU A 350 3.10 8.85 10.09
C LEU A 350 1.75 8.70 9.40
N ILE A 351 0.72 9.37 9.91
CA ILE A 351 -0.56 9.51 9.24
C ILE A 351 -0.52 10.78 8.39
N VAL A 352 -0.71 10.63 7.09
CA VAL A 352 -0.85 11.75 6.16
C VAL A 352 -2.33 12.04 5.98
N GLY A 353 -2.75 13.24 6.36
CA GLY A 353 -4.13 13.69 6.18
C GLY A 353 -4.52 13.72 4.70
N ALA A 354 -5.77 13.35 4.40
CA ALA A 354 -6.28 13.33 3.04
C ALA A 354 -6.10 14.69 2.34
N PRO A 355 -5.72 14.72 1.04
CA PRO A 355 -5.59 15.94 0.27
C PRO A 355 -6.94 16.64 0.09
N ASP A 356 -6.92 17.93 -0.27
CA ASP A 356 -8.14 18.60 -0.69
C ASP A 356 -8.72 17.91 -1.93
N GLN A 357 -10.04 17.84 -2.01
CA GLN A 357 -10.73 17.23 -3.14
C GLN A 357 -12.08 17.88 -3.37
N MET A 358 -12.55 17.82 -4.62
CA MET A 358 -13.86 18.35 -4.98
C MET A 358 -14.72 17.28 -5.63
N VAL A 359 -16.01 17.38 -5.36
CA VAL A 359 -17.02 16.48 -5.92
C VAL A 359 -17.81 17.22 -7.01
N ARG A 360 -17.87 16.63 -8.19
CA ARG A 360 -18.70 17.13 -9.28
C ARG A 360 -20.07 16.47 -9.22
N THR A 361 -21.10 17.26 -8.93
CA THR A 361 -22.50 16.88 -9.13
C THR A 361 -22.95 17.28 -10.55
N ARG A 362 -24.15 16.86 -10.96
CA ARG A 362 -24.70 17.24 -12.27
C ARG A 362 -24.76 18.77 -12.50
N ARG A 363 -24.86 19.57 -11.45
CA ARG A 363 -25.10 21.03 -11.51
C ARG A 363 -23.95 21.88 -10.99
N ARG A 364 -23.07 21.35 -10.11
CA ARG A 364 -22.04 22.15 -9.44
C ARG A 364 -20.78 21.32 -9.14
N LEU A 365 -19.66 22.01 -9.12
CA LEU A 365 -18.43 21.56 -8.49
C LEU A 365 -18.45 22.06 -7.05
N GLY A 366 -18.49 21.17 -6.09
CA GLY A 366 -18.54 21.48 -4.66
C GLY A 366 -17.43 20.76 -3.91
N GLN A 367 -17.25 21.09 -2.66
CA GLN A 367 -16.30 20.41 -1.79
C GLN A 367 -16.85 19.06 -1.32
N SER A 368 -15.96 18.14 -1.00
CA SER A 368 -16.32 16.90 -0.31
C SER A 368 -16.79 17.24 1.10
N GLN A 369 -18.04 16.92 1.41
CA GLN A 369 -18.62 17.21 2.74
C GLN A 369 -18.01 16.35 3.86
N GLY A 370 -17.54 15.13 3.51
CA GLY A 370 -16.94 14.22 4.48
C GLY A 370 -15.48 14.54 4.81
N LEU A 371 -14.81 15.37 4.00
CA LEU A 371 -13.35 15.56 4.14
C LEU A 371 -12.95 16.18 5.48
N GLU A 372 -13.71 17.18 5.98
CA GLU A 372 -13.43 17.77 7.30
C GLU A 372 -13.52 16.73 8.41
N ARG A 373 -14.57 15.90 8.37
CA ARG A 373 -14.78 14.83 9.34
C ARG A 373 -13.66 13.81 9.33
N ILE A 374 -13.21 13.39 8.15
CA ILE A 374 -12.11 12.42 7.99
C ILE A 374 -10.78 13.01 8.46
N LEU A 375 -10.47 14.26 8.11
CA LEU A 375 -9.23 14.92 8.56
C LEU A 375 -9.19 15.12 10.07
N ALA A 376 -10.31 15.48 10.68
CA ALA A 376 -10.40 15.58 12.15
C ALA A 376 -10.13 14.22 12.80
N ALA A 377 -10.78 13.16 12.30
CA ALA A 377 -10.57 11.80 12.80
C ALA A 377 -9.13 11.30 12.60
N GLN A 378 -8.49 11.60 11.46
CA GLN A 378 -7.08 11.27 11.21
C GLN A 378 -6.14 11.95 12.22
N ARG A 379 -6.36 13.24 12.47
CA ARG A 379 -5.59 14.00 13.44
C ARG A 379 -5.77 13.46 14.85
N GLU A 380 -7.00 13.22 15.27
CA GLU A 380 -7.32 12.66 16.59
C GLU A 380 -6.72 11.26 16.77
N ALA A 381 -6.84 10.39 15.77
CA ALA A 381 -6.24 9.06 15.79
C ALA A 381 -4.71 9.15 15.93
N ALA A 382 -4.05 10.03 15.17
CA ALA A 382 -2.61 10.20 15.25
C ALA A 382 -2.16 10.58 16.67
N LEU A 383 -2.82 11.55 17.26
CA LEU A 383 -2.50 12.01 18.64
C LEU A 383 -2.82 10.94 19.69
N GLN A 384 -3.98 10.31 19.60
CA GLN A 384 -4.45 9.30 20.53
C GLN A 384 -3.56 8.04 20.51
N TYR A 385 -3.14 7.61 19.33
CA TYR A 385 -2.35 6.39 19.15
C TYR A 385 -0.85 6.66 18.99
N GLY A 386 -0.37 7.87 19.29
CA GLY A 386 1.05 8.22 19.33
C GLY A 386 1.74 8.17 17.96
N CYS A 387 1.07 8.57 16.89
CA CYS A 387 1.62 8.69 15.55
C CYS A 387 1.95 10.15 15.24
N GLY A 388 2.84 10.38 14.27
CA GLY A 388 2.99 11.68 13.63
C GLY A 388 1.79 11.99 12.74
N PHE A 389 1.42 13.27 12.59
CA PHE A 389 0.37 13.70 11.67
C PHE A 389 0.83 14.86 10.80
N TRP A 390 0.74 14.69 9.49
CA TRP A 390 0.93 15.76 8.51
C TRP A 390 -0.38 16.09 7.81
N ASN A 391 -0.86 17.33 7.96
CA ASN A 391 -2.10 17.79 7.32
C ASN A 391 -1.83 18.21 5.87
N LEU A 392 -1.85 17.26 4.95
CA LEU A 392 -1.60 17.52 3.53
C LEU A 392 -2.58 18.55 2.94
N ARG A 393 -3.85 18.54 3.35
CA ARG A 393 -4.81 19.52 2.87
C ARG A 393 -4.43 20.96 3.26
N THR A 394 -3.97 21.17 4.49
CA THR A 394 -3.48 22.47 4.92
C THR A 394 -2.24 22.85 4.12
N ALA A 395 -1.32 21.93 3.91
CA ALA A 395 -0.15 22.11 3.09
C ALA A 395 -0.46 22.55 1.65
N MET A 396 -1.54 22.01 1.08
CA MET A 396 -2.01 22.38 -0.26
C MET A 396 -2.63 23.78 -0.37
N GLY A 397 -2.80 24.51 0.73
CA GLY A 397 -3.50 25.81 0.79
C GLY A 397 -4.94 25.71 1.34
N GLY A 398 -5.29 24.58 1.98
CA GLY A 398 -6.53 24.39 2.70
C GLY A 398 -7.74 24.11 1.82
N ARG A 399 -8.90 24.53 2.33
CA ARG A 399 -10.22 24.24 1.73
C ARG A 399 -10.40 24.91 0.38
N GLY A 400 -10.59 24.08 -0.67
CA GLY A 400 -10.83 24.55 -2.05
C GLY A 400 -9.57 24.74 -2.87
N SER A 401 -8.39 24.49 -2.30
CA SER A 401 -7.08 24.61 -2.97
C SER A 401 -6.99 23.72 -4.21
N MET A 402 -7.68 22.59 -4.25
CA MET A 402 -7.69 21.70 -5.40
C MET A 402 -8.09 22.40 -6.72
N LYS A 403 -8.90 23.47 -6.68
CA LYS A 403 -9.20 24.27 -7.89
C LYS A 403 -7.94 24.94 -8.45
N GLN A 404 -7.12 25.52 -7.58
CA GLN A 404 -5.88 26.19 -7.94
C GLN A 404 -4.88 25.18 -8.48
N TRP A 405 -4.76 23.99 -7.85
CA TRP A 405 -3.93 22.90 -8.32
C TRP A 405 -4.33 22.41 -9.73
N VAL A 406 -5.64 22.32 -10.02
CA VAL A 406 -6.13 22.00 -11.38
C VAL A 406 -5.81 23.13 -12.38
N GLN A 407 -5.93 24.40 -11.99
CA GLN A 407 -5.57 25.54 -12.83
C GLN A 407 -4.06 25.57 -13.13
N ALA A 408 -3.23 25.28 -12.15
CA ALA A 408 -1.78 25.13 -12.24
C ALA A 408 -1.32 23.93 -13.09
N ARG A 409 -2.23 23.00 -13.45
CA ARG A 409 -1.91 21.70 -14.07
C ARG A 409 -1.13 20.75 -13.16
N MET A 410 -1.15 21.00 -11.86
CA MET A 410 -0.61 20.11 -10.84
C MET A 410 -1.63 19.02 -10.42
N ALA A 411 -2.93 19.25 -10.69
CA ALA A 411 -3.97 18.25 -10.49
C ALA A 411 -4.79 18.01 -11.76
N GLN A 412 -5.45 16.85 -11.82
CA GLN A 412 -6.26 16.39 -12.94
C GLN A 412 -7.65 17.06 -12.93
N GLY A 413 -8.35 17.00 -14.07
CA GLY A 413 -9.69 17.60 -14.21
C GLY A 413 -10.80 16.86 -13.45
N ASP A 414 -10.49 15.79 -12.75
CA ASP A 414 -11.40 15.10 -11.85
C ASP A 414 -11.45 15.76 -10.45
N TYR A 415 -10.52 16.67 -10.16
CA TYR A 415 -10.39 17.40 -8.89
C TYR A 415 -10.11 16.48 -7.68
N VAL A 416 -9.47 15.36 -7.90
CA VAL A 416 -9.05 14.38 -6.89
C VAL A 416 -7.58 14.03 -7.06
N HIS A 417 -7.21 13.53 -8.25
CA HIS A 417 -5.87 13.04 -8.51
C HIS A 417 -4.94 14.15 -8.99
N PHE A 418 -3.67 14.03 -8.62
CA PHE A 418 -2.64 14.93 -9.10
C PHE A 418 -2.09 14.49 -10.46
N THR A 419 -1.37 15.36 -11.12
CA THR A 419 -0.53 15.02 -12.27
C THR A 419 0.84 14.56 -11.78
N GLY A 420 1.68 13.99 -12.64
CA GLY A 420 3.06 13.63 -12.26
C GLY A 420 3.83 14.80 -11.62
N PRO A 421 3.84 16.03 -12.20
CA PRO A 421 4.43 17.19 -11.54
C PRO A 421 3.81 17.52 -10.17
N GLY A 422 2.49 17.38 -10.02
CA GLY A 422 1.82 17.61 -8.73
C GLY A 422 2.23 16.59 -7.66
N TYR A 423 2.30 15.31 -8.03
CA TYR A 423 2.76 14.27 -7.10
C TYR A 423 4.22 14.46 -6.70
N ARG A 424 5.09 14.85 -7.62
CA ARG A 424 6.50 15.17 -7.28
C ARG A 424 6.59 16.33 -6.30
N LEU A 425 5.83 17.41 -6.52
CA LEU A 425 5.78 18.52 -5.57
C LEU A 425 5.34 18.09 -4.16
N LEU A 426 4.38 17.15 -4.06
CA LEU A 426 3.99 16.57 -2.75
C LEU A 426 5.13 15.73 -2.15
N GLY A 427 5.86 15.00 -2.98
CA GLY A 427 7.04 14.22 -2.57
C GLY A 427 8.15 15.12 -2.03
N ASP A 428 8.49 16.16 -2.77
CA ASP A 428 9.48 17.15 -2.37
C ASP A 428 9.11 17.80 -1.02
N ALA A 429 7.85 18.23 -0.86
CA ALA A 429 7.43 18.88 0.38
C ALA A 429 7.49 17.93 1.60
N LEU A 430 7.09 16.67 1.45
CA LEU A 430 7.19 15.70 2.55
C LEU A 430 8.66 15.34 2.83
N TYR A 431 9.50 15.25 1.81
CA TYR A 431 10.94 15.06 1.98
C TYR A 431 11.58 16.21 2.76
N GLU A 432 11.35 17.47 2.35
CA GLU A 432 11.87 18.65 3.03
C GLU A 432 11.38 18.74 4.49
N LEU A 433 10.10 18.41 4.72
CA LEU A 433 9.53 18.37 6.06
C LEU A 433 10.24 17.34 6.96
N LEU A 434 10.37 16.09 6.48
CA LEU A 434 10.99 15.01 7.25
C LEU A 434 12.48 15.29 7.49
N THR A 435 13.20 15.79 6.47
CA THR A 435 14.64 16.06 6.59
C THR A 435 14.94 17.32 7.38
N GLY A 436 14.07 18.34 7.31
CA GLY A 436 14.15 19.53 8.17
C GLY A 436 14.00 19.16 9.66
N GLN A 437 13.00 18.35 9.98
CA GLN A 437 12.83 17.85 11.36
C GLN A 437 13.96 16.92 11.80
N TYR A 438 14.51 16.12 10.91
CA TYR A 438 15.70 15.33 11.18
C TYR A 438 16.90 16.24 11.53
N GLY A 439 17.08 17.38 10.85
CA GLY A 439 18.10 18.38 11.19
C GLY A 439 17.92 18.95 12.62
N VAL A 440 16.67 19.23 13.01
CA VAL A 440 16.35 19.63 14.39
C VAL A 440 16.71 18.53 15.39
N PHE A 441 16.29 17.28 15.11
CA PHE A 441 16.64 16.12 15.92
C PHE A 441 18.16 15.97 16.10
N GLN A 442 18.95 16.09 15.02
CA GLN A 442 20.42 16.04 15.09
C GLN A 442 21.00 17.14 15.99
N SER A 443 20.44 18.35 15.96
CA SER A 443 20.87 19.46 16.77
C SER A 443 20.61 19.24 18.26
N VAL A 444 19.42 18.78 18.61
CA VAL A 444 19.04 18.42 20.00
C VAL A 444 19.90 17.25 20.51
N ARG A 445 20.08 16.21 19.69
CA ARG A 445 20.90 15.04 20.02
C ARG A 445 22.35 15.44 20.38
N ARG A 446 22.96 16.33 19.58
CA ARG A 446 24.33 16.85 19.86
C ARG A 446 24.41 17.60 21.18
N GLN A 447 23.40 18.43 21.49
CA GLN A 447 23.36 19.18 22.77
C GLN A 447 23.26 18.24 23.97
N LEU A 448 22.44 17.20 23.90
CA LEU A 448 22.27 16.24 24.98
C LEU A 448 23.54 15.41 25.24
N ILE A 449 24.26 15.00 24.20
CA ILE A 449 25.51 14.25 24.34
C ILE A 449 26.63 15.16 24.86
N GLY A 450 26.80 16.37 24.28
CA GLY A 450 27.84 17.32 24.71
C GLY A 450 27.65 17.84 26.13
N SER A 451 26.41 17.91 26.64
CA SER A 451 26.15 18.26 28.05
C SER A 451 26.50 17.12 29.02
N ASN A 452 26.48 15.86 28.60
CA ASN A 452 26.89 14.72 29.41
C ASN A 452 28.42 14.58 29.50
N GLU A 453 29.18 15.04 28.51
CA GLU A 453 30.65 15.04 28.53
C GLU A 453 31.22 16.16 29.42
N ASN A 454 30.45 17.23 29.66
CA ASN A 454 30.79 18.35 30.53
C ASN A 454 30.19 18.28 31.95
N GLY A 455 29.70 17.13 32.35
CA GLY A 455 29.22 16.90 33.72
C GLY A 455 30.33 17.12 34.76
N PRO A 456 30.02 17.62 35.98
CA PRO A 456 31.02 17.97 36.96
C PRO A 456 31.86 16.74 37.33
N SER A 457 33.16 16.80 37.07
CA SER A 457 34.14 15.85 37.56
C SER A 457 34.03 15.83 39.09
N ILE A 458 33.45 14.80 39.68
CA ILE A 458 33.46 14.57 41.10
C ILE A 458 34.93 14.29 41.46
N LYS A 459 35.63 15.33 41.94
CA LYS A 459 36.91 15.16 42.59
C LYS A 459 36.66 14.41 43.90
N THR A 460 36.94 13.14 43.88
CA THR A 460 37.12 12.37 45.11
C THR A 460 38.38 12.88 45.80
N HIS A 461 38.16 13.54 46.93
CA HIS A 461 39.20 13.83 47.94
C HIS A 461 39.31 12.68 48.91
#